data_b33af3110b9a1e585f828f6cc3053f37
#
_entry.id   b33af3110b9a1e585f828f6cc3053f37
#
_cell.length_a   1.000
_cell.length_b   1.000
_cell.length_c   1.000
_cell.angle_alpha   90.00
_cell.angle_beta   90.00
_cell.angle_gamma   90.00
#
_symmetry.space_group_name_H-M   'P 1'
#
loop_
_entity.id
_entity.type
_entity.pdbx_description
1 polymer ?
#
loop_
_entity_poly.entity_id
_entity_poly.type
_entity_poly.pdbx_seq_one_letter_code
_entity_poly.pdbx_strand_id
1 'polypeptide(L)'
;TVTSKSGTIHTGENVEVTVSFQNSKPIGYAHYNIMYDSTKLSYVSGDISADNSNGTIPVIWATGTDVKSEIVYKLVFKAIQTGTATISITPFENELKDTDMGNIKVSTGSTNISIIAPGSDDATLSSIQVGGANLSPAFAKWTLDYKCYVDNSVTSVNVAAASSQGGRVEIAGNTDNLAVGNNYVTITSYAPNGKAMKYNLNIFRLEPPTDPP
;
A
#
# COMPACT_ATOMS: atom_id res chain seq x y z
N THR A 1 -22.76 2.61 -14.39
CA THR A 1 -21.63 1.78 -13.90
C THR A 1 -21.09 2.33 -12.60
N VAL A 2 -20.42 1.47 -11.81
CA VAL A 2 -19.62 1.86 -10.64
C VAL A 2 -18.26 1.21 -10.81
N THR A 3 -17.19 2.01 -10.78
CA THR A 3 -15.83 1.51 -10.91
C THR A 3 -14.93 2.15 -9.85
N SER A 4 -14.00 1.38 -9.29
CA SER A 4 -12.98 1.88 -8.38
C SER A 4 -11.62 1.96 -9.09
N LYS A 5 -10.80 2.94 -8.72
CA LYS A 5 -9.45 3.11 -9.25
C LYS A 5 -8.50 2.00 -8.79
N SER A 6 -8.79 1.37 -7.65
CA SER A 6 -8.07 0.20 -7.13
C SER A 6 -9.04 -0.82 -6.56
N GLY A 7 -8.81 -2.09 -6.85
CA GLY A 7 -9.59 -3.20 -6.27
C GLY A 7 -9.13 -3.62 -4.87
N THR A 8 -7.91 -3.19 -4.46
CA THR A 8 -7.35 -3.48 -3.13
C THR A 8 -6.63 -2.26 -2.58
N ILE A 9 -6.90 -1.93 -1.32
CA ILE A 9 -6.29 -0.82 -0.57
C ILE A 9 -6.03 -1.22 0.88
N HIS A 10 -5.20 -0.44 1.59
CA HIS A 10 -4.98 -0.66 3.03
C HIS A 10 -5.91 0.21 3.87
N THR A 11 -6.19 -0.26 5.10
CA THR A 11 -6.88 0.55 6.08
C THR A 11 -6.14 1.87 6.30
N GLY A 12 -6.88 2.97 6.26
CA GLY A 12 -6.36 4.34 6.34
C GLY A 12 -6.13 5.02 4.99
N GLU A 13 -6.06 4.28 3.89
CA GLU A 13 -5.91 4.82 2.53
C GLU A 13 -7.23 5.31 1.95
N ASN A 14 -7.11 6.21 0.98
CA ASN A 14 -8.23 6.71 0.20
C ASN A 14 -8.33 5.98 -1.15
N VAL A 15 -9.56 5.79 -1.62
CA VAL A 15 -9.87 5.25 -2.94
C VAL A 15 -10.84 6.16 -3.68
N GLU A 16 -10.51 6.46 -4.93
CA GLU A 16 -11.42 7.16 -5.84
C GLU A 16 -12.36 6.15 -6.52
N VAL A 17 -13.64 6.46 -6.51
CA VAL A 17 -14.70 5.67 -7.14
C VAL A 17 -15.43 6.56 -8.12
N THR A 18 -15.60 6.06 -9.35
CA THR A 18 -16.36 6.73 -10.39
C THR A 18 -17.72 6.06 -10.52
N VAL A 19 -18.75 6.88 -10.42
CA VAL A 19 -20.15 6.49 -10.67
C VAL A 19 -20.59 7.17 -11.95
N SER A 20 -20.98 6.41 -12.97
CA SER A 20 -21.45 6.97 -14.23
C SER A 20 -22.80 6.39 -14.65
N PHE A 21 -23.65 7.26 -15.19
CA PHE A 21 -24.91 6.95 -15.84
C PHE A 21 -24.81 7.31 -17.30
N GLN A 22 -25.21 6.39 -18.15
CA GLN A 22 -25.19 6.58 -19.59
C GLN A 22 -26.51 6.10 -20.18
N ASN A 23 -27.12 6.87 -21.06
CA ASN A 23 -28.33 6.52 -21.78
C ASN A 23 -28.20 6.91 -23.25
N SER A 24 -28.90 6.21 -24.13
CA SER A 24 -28.93 6.51 -25.56
C SER A 24 -29.65 7.83 -25.88
N LYS A 25 -30.59 8.23 -25.05
CA LYS A 25 -31.24 9.54 -25.08
C LYS A 25 -30.71 10.41 -23.94
N PRO A 26 -30.77 11.73 -24.08
CA PRO A 26 -30.36 12.63 -23.00
C PRO A 26 -31.20 12.39 -21.73
N ILE A 27 -30.54 12.50 -20.58
CA ILE A 27 -31.13 12.30 -19.27
C ILE A 27 -31.82 13.60 -18.87
N GLY A 28 -33.09 13.56 -18.52
CA GLY A 28 -33.88 14.71 -18.06
C GLY A 28 -33.89 14.84 -16.54
N TYR A 29 -34.04 13.72 -15.86
CA TYR A 29 -34.11 13.64 -14.40
C TYR A 29 -33.53 12.32 -13.90
N ALA A 30 -32.79 12.35 -12.79
CA ALA A 30 -32.29 11.14 -12.16
C ALA A 30 -32.29 11.29 -10.63
N HIS A 31 -32.97 10.36 -9.96
CA HIS A 31 -32.97 10.24 -8.50
C HIS A 31 -32.57 8.83 -8.10
N TYR A 32 -31.51 8.73 -7.33
CA TYR A 32 -30.94 7.46 -6.88
C TYR A 32 -30.10 7.62 -5.64
N ASN A 33 -29.80 6.52 -4.98
CA ASN A 33 -28.84 6.46 -3.89
C ASN A 33 -27.56 5.76 -4.35
N ILE A 34 -26.41 6.30 -3.95
CA ILE A 34 -25.15 5.58 -3.94
C ILE A 34 -25.03 4.96 -2.55
N MET A 35 -25.04 3.63 -2.50
CA MET A 35 -24.93 2.85 -1.28
C MET A 35 -23.48 2.41 -1.08
N TYR A 36 -22.96 2.50 0.14
CA TYR A 36 -21.65 1.99 0.50
C TYR A 36 -21.62 1.36 1.89
N ASP A 37 -20.71 0.42 2.13
CA ASP A 37 -20.53 -0.20 3.45
C ASP A 37 -19.85 0.79 4.41
N SER A 38 -20.65 1.51 5.19
CA SER A 38 -20.19 2.51 6.18
C SER A 38 -19.45 1.91 7.39
N THR A 39 -19.48 0.60 7.54
CA THR A 39 -18.66 -0.08 8.56
C THR A 39 -17.19 -0.22 8.10
N LYS A 40 -16.93 -0.11 6.80
CA LYS A 40 -15.60 -0.32 6.19
C LYS A 40 -15.07 0.89 5.45
N LEU A 41 -15.97 1.76 4.97
CA LEU A 41 -15.64 2.96 4.21
C LEU A 41 -16.28 4.20 4.87
N SER A 42 -15.56 5.31 4.86
CA SER A 42 -16.06 6.64 5.20
C SER A 42 -15.99 7.52 3.97
N TYR A 43 -17.06 8.20 3.61
CA TYR A 43 -17.06 9.19 2.54
C TYR A 43 -16.19 10.39 2.96
N VAL A 44 -15.31 10.84 2.08
CA VAL A 44 -14.37 11.95 2.35
C VAL A 44 -14.74 13.18 1.55
N SER A 45 -14.91 13.05 0.24
CA SER A 45 -15.15 14.17 -0.68
C SER A 45 -15.57 13.65 -2.06
N GLY A 46 -15.96 14.57 -2.93
CA GLY A 46 -16.26 14.28 -4.35
C GLY A 46 -17.17 15.32 -4.97
N ASP A 47 -17.68 14.98 -6.15
CA ASP A 47 -18.56 15.86 -6.92
C ASP A 47 -19.98 16.02 -6.29
N ILE A 48 -20.26 15.28 -5.23
CA ILE A 48 -21.52 15.31 -4.49
C ILE A 48 -21.21 15.74 -3.06
N SER A 49 -21.86 16.79 -2.58
CA SER A 49 -21.84 17.14 -1.16
C SER A 49 -22.76 16.17 -0.41
N ALA A 50 -22.18 15.36 0.45
CA ALA A 50 -22.93 14.48 1.33
C ALA A 50 -22.43 14.63 2.74
N ASP A 51 -23.34 14.67 3.71
CA ASP A 51 -22.99 14.41 5.10
C ASP A 51 -22.52 12.97 5.24
N ASN A 52 -21.55 12.71 6.11
CA ASN A 52 -20.99 11.37 6.37
C ASN A 52 -22.01 10.40 6.96
N SER A 53 -23.14 10.25 6.35
CA SER A 53 -24.30 9.56 6.89
C SER A 53 -24.41 8.13 6.37
N ASN A 54 -24.20 7.18 7.29
CA ASN A 54 -24.85 5.85 7.30
C ASN A 54 -24.82 5.00 6.02
N GLY A 55 -23.83 5.17 5.13
CA GLY A 55 -23.70 4.29 3.98
C GLY A 55 -24.56 4.66 2.78
N THR A 56 -25.20 5.84 2.79
CA THR A 56 -26.09 6.28 1.70
C THR A 56 -25.75 7.72 1.29
N ILE A 57 -25.52 7.94 0.00
CA ILE A 57 -25.37 9.26 -0.62
C ILE A 57 -26.53 9.45 -1.57
N PRO A 58 -27.54 10.30 -1.23
CA PRO A 58 -28.65 10.59 -2.12
C PRO A 58 -28.18 11.51 -3.26
N VAL A 59 -28.63 11.22 -4.46
CA VAL A 59 -28.31 11.99 -5.66
C VAL A 59 -29.58 12.35 -6.38
N ILE A 60 -29.79 13.65 -6.59
CA ILE A 60 -30.85 14.21 -7.44
C ILE A 60 -30.17 15.04 -8.51
N TRP A 61 -30.39 14.66 -9.76
CA TRP A 61 -29.91 15.41 -10.91
C TRP A 61 -31.11 15.75 -11.80
N ALA A 62 -31.16 16.98 -12.26
CA ALA A 62 -32.15 17.44 -13.22
C ALA A 62 -31.46 18.26 -14.31
N THR A 63 -31.88 18.03 -15.56
CA THR A 63 -31.36 18.83 -16.68
C THR A 63 -31.84 20.27 -16.56
N GLY A 64 -30.87 21.19 -16.74
CA GLY A 64 -31.19 22.59 -16.98
C GLY A 64 -31.06 22.90 -18.47
N THR A 65 -30.19 23.85 -18.81
CA THR A 65 -29.84 24.18 -20.21
C THR A 65 -28.77 23.21 -20.78
N ASP A 66 -28.08 22.45 -19.93
CA ASP A 66 -27.01 21.53 -20.31
C ASP A 66 -27.53 20.09 -20.38
N VAL A 67 -27.88 19.68 -21.57
CA VAL A 67 -28.49 18.35 -21.84
C VAL A 67 -27.38 17.31 -21.98
N LYS A 68 -27.38 16.28 -21.13
CA LYS A 68 -26.36 15.22 -21.08
C LYS A 68 -26.96 13.84 -21.30
N SER A 69 -26.26 13.02 -22.08
CA SER A 69 -26.51 11.56 -22.18
C SER A 69 -25.64 10.75 -21.24
N GLU A 70 -24.68 11.41 -20.57
CA GLU A 70 -23.81 10.81 -19.56
C GLU A 70 -23.66 11.75 -18.36
N ILE A 71 -23.80 11.21 -17.16
CA ILE A 71 -23.54 11.89 -15.88
C ILE A 71 -22.46 11.10 -15.15
N VAL A 72 -21.38 11.77 -14.76
CA VAL A 72 -20.26 11.16 -14.08
C VAL A 72 -19.99 11.87 -12.77
N TYR A 73 -19.82 11.11 -11.70
CA TYR A 73 -19.40 11.60 -10.39
C TYR A 73 -18.14 10.86 -9.93
N LYS A 74 -17.19 11.62 -9.41
CA LYS A 74 -16.00 11.10 -8.74
C LYS A 74 -16.16 11.29 -7.24
N LEU A 75 -16.00 10.22 -6.50
CA LEU A 75 -16.18 10.15 -5.06
C LEU A 75 -14.92 9.57 -4.43
N VAL A 76 -14.53 10.09 -3.28
CA VAL A 76 -13.36 9.61 -2.53
C VAL A 76 -13.84 9.03 -1.21
N PHE A 77 -13.47 7.78 -0.97
CA PHE A 77 -13.75 7.07 0.27
C PHE A 77 -12.44 6.73 0.98
N LYS A 78 -12.45 6.78 2.31
CA LYS A 78 -11.36 6.32 3.17
C LYS A 78 -11.69 4.93 3.72
N ALA A 79 -10.76 4.00 3.61
CA ALA A 79 -10.88 2.69 4.25
C ALA A 79 -10.70 2.81 5.77
N ILE A 80 -11.68 2.34 6.55
CA ILE A 80 -11.68 2.43 8.03
C ILE A 80 -11.59 1.08 8.73
N GLN A 81 -11.94 -0.01 8.03
CA GLN A 81 -11.88 -1.38 8.58
C GLN A 81 -11.55 -2.38 7.47
N THR A 82 -10.85 -3.46 7.82
CA THR A 82 -10.52 -4.56 6.91
C THR A 82 -11.75 -5.35 6.48
N GLY A 83 -11.66 -5.96 5.29
CA GLY A 83 -12.71 -6.79 4.70
C GLY A 83 -13.08 -6.33 3.30
N THR A 84 -14.13 -6.89 2.72
CA THR A 84 -14.65 -6.45 1.43
C THR A 84 -15.76 -5.42 1.63
N ALA A 85 -15.60 -4.24 1.04
CA ALA A 85 -16.61 -3.19 1.00
C ALA A 85 -17.26 -3.14 -0.38
N THR A 86 -18.58 -3.00 -0.44
CA THR A 86 -19.33 -2.85 -1.69
C THR A 86 -19.83 -1.42 -1.83
N ILE A 87 -19.71 -0.87 -3.03
CA ILE A 87 -20.34 0.39 -3.42
C ILE A 87 -21.25 0.08 -4.59
N SER A 88 -22.51 0.51 -4.51
CA SER A 88 -23.56 0.20 -5.50
C SER A 88 -24.49 1.38 -5.71
N ILE A 89 -25.28 1.31 -6.78
CA ILE A 89 -26.32 2.29 -7.11
C ILE A 89 -27.68 1.64 -6.88
N THR A 90 -28.57 2.34 -6.19
CA THR A 90 -29.96 1.96 -6.01
C THR A 90 -30.84 3.09 -6.55
N PRO A 91 -31.44 2.93 -7.73
CA PRO A 91 -32.35 3.92 -8.30
C PRO A 91 -33.68 3.91 -7.53
N PHE A 92 -34.35 5.07 -7.47
CA PHE A 92 -35.74 5.12 -7.09
C PHE A 92 -36.63 4.71 -8.28
N GLU A 93 -37.65 3.93 -8.02
CA GLU A 93 -38.53 3.44 -9.05
C GLU A 93 -39.22 4.61 -9.78
N ASN A 94 -39.20 4.56 -11.12
CA ASN A 94 -39.75 5.59 -12.00
C ASN A 94 -39.18 7.01 -11.87
N GLU A 95 -38.05 7.19 -11.19
CA GLU A 95 -37.44 8.50 -11.00
C GLU A 95 -36.15 8.69 -11.84
N LEU A 96 -35.98 7.88 -12.90
CA LEU A 96 -35.05 8.15 -13.98
C LEU A 96 -35.81 8.39 -15.26
N LYS A 97 -35.67 9.59 -15.80
CA LYS A 97 -36.41 10.07 -16.98
C LYS A 97 -35.48 10.59 -18.05
N ASP A 98 -35.82 10.35 -19.31
CA ASP A 98 -35.20 11.08 -20.42
C ASP A 98 -35.81 12.51 -20.53
N THR A 99 -35.29 13.30 -21.47
CA THR A 99 -35.81 14.66 -21.72
C THR A 99 -37.23 14.72 -22.22
N ASP A 100 -37.76 13.63 -22.72
CA ASP A 100 -39.16 13.48 -23.17
C ASP A 100 -40.08 12.94 -22.06
N MET A 101 -39.57 12.87 -20.82
CA MET A 101 -40.25 12.29 -19.64
C MET A 101 -40.53 10.77 -19.74
N GLY A 102 -39.86 10.09 -20.68
CA GLY A 102 -39.88 8.64 -20.78
C GLY A 102 -39.06 7.98 -19.67
N ASN A 103 -39.54 6.84 -19.14
CA ASN A 103 -38.81 6.10 -18.13
C ASN A 103 -37.50 5.52 -18.72
N ILE A 104 -36.39 5.74 -18.02
CA ILE A 104 -35.11 5.10 -18.33
C ILE A 104 -35.04 3.80 -17.52
N LYS A 105 -34.87 2.68 -18.20
CA LYS A 105 -34.63 1.39 -17.56
C LYS A 105 -33.16 1.31 -17.13
N VAL A 106 -32.93 1.14 -15.83
CA VAL A 106 -31.57 1.11 -15.26
C VAL A 106 -31.05 -0.31 -15.11
N SER A 107 -29.84 -0.52 -15.56
CA SER A 107 -28.99 -1.62 -15.11
C SER A 107 -28.11 -1.12 -13.95
N THR A 108 -28.34 -1.65 -12.77
CA THR A 108 -27.57 -1.26 -11.57
C THR A 108 -26.12 -1.78 -11.65
N GLY A 109 -25.17 -0.98 -11.21
CA GLY A 109 -23.77 -1.32 -11.14
C GLY A 109 -23.28 -1.37 -9.68
N SER A 110 -22.27 -2.20 -9.43
CA SER A 110 -21.57 -2.23 -8.15
C SER A 110 -20.07 -2.47 -8.36
N THR A 111 -19.27 -2.07 -7.38
CA THR A 111 -17.85 -2.42 -7.27
C THR A 111 -17.53 -2.90 -5.87
N ASN A 112 -16.59 -3.85 -5.78
CA ASN A 112 -16.07 -4.34 -4.51
C ASN A 112 -14.65 -3.86 -4.32
N ILE A 113 -14.32 -3.44 -3.11
CA ILE A 113 -12.99 -3.00 -2.70
C ILE A 113 -12.54 -3.92 -1.56
N SER A 114 -11.42 -4.61 -1.77
CA SER A 114 -10.76 -5.41 -0.73
C SER A 114 -9.91 -4.50 0.14
N ILE A 115 -10.20 -4.45 1.43
CA ILE A 115 -9.46 -3.64 2.40
C ILE A 115 -8.64 -4.57 3.26
N ILE A 116 -7.32 -4.45 3.20
CA ILE A 116 -6.37 -5.24 3.96
C ILE A 116 -5.69 -4.41 5.06
N ALA A 117 -5.16 -5.09 6.07
CA ALA A 117 -4.36 -4.41 7.08
C ALA A 117 -3.08 -3.82 6.46
N PRO A 118 -2.59 -2.67 6.96
CA PRO A 118 -1.28 -2.17 6.57
C PRO A 118 -0.22 -3.23 6.87
N GLY A 119 0.77 -3.36 6.00
CA GLY A 119 1.93 -4.20 6.28
C GLY A 119 2.66 -3.73 7.54
N SER A 120 3.34 -4.65 8.24
CA SER A 120 4.18 -4.29 9.40
C SER A 120 5.19 -3.19 9.03
N ASP A 121 5.41 -2.23 9.92
CA ASP A 121 6.44 -1.19 9.79
C ASP A 121 7.76 -1.57 10.47
N ASP A 122 7.84 -2.78 11.05
CA ASP A 122 9.04 -3.30 11.69
C ASP A 122 10.09 -3.70 10.64
N ALA A 123 11.03 -2.81 10.39
CA ALA A 123 12.15 -3.00 9.48
C ALA A 123 13.39 -3.61 10.16
N THR A 124 13.27 -4.13 11.39
CA THR A 124 14.41 -4.72 12.08
C THR A 124 14.80 -6.08 11.49
N LEU A 125 16.05 -6.46 11.71
CA LEU A 125 16.53 -7.82 11.44
C LEU A 125 16.21 -8.77 12.61
N SER A 126 16.04 -10.04 12.30
CA SER A 126 16.00 -11.15 13.27
C SER A 126 17.37 -11.80 13.44
N SER A 127 18.27 -11.65 12.48
CA SER A 127 19.63 -12.19 12.56
C SER A 127 20.57 -11.49 11.57
N ILE A 128 21.87 -11.45 11.93
CA ILE A 128 23.00 -11.21 11.05
C ILE A 128 24.00 -12.34 11.31
N GLN A 129 24.54 -12.93 10.27
CA GLN A 129 25.56 -13.99 10.33
C GLN A 129 26.69 -13.67 9.35
N VAL A 130 27.91 -13.91 9.78
CA VAL A 130 29.10 -13.81 8.95
C VAL A 130 29.80 -15.16 8.97
N GLY A 131 30.01 -15.77 7.79
CA GLY A 131 30.64 -17.08 7.68
C GLY A 131 32.05 -17.08 8.29
N GLY A 132 32.27 -17.97 9.28
CA GLY A 132 33.56 -18.12 9.95
C GLY A 132 33.92 -17.03 10.97
N ALA A 133 33.01 -16.10 11.30
CA ALA A 133 33.32 -15.03 12.26
C ALA A 133 32.13 -14.74 13.21
N ASN A 134 32.44 -14.30 14.41
CA ASN A 134 31.45 -13.88 15.39
C ASN A 134 31.29 -12.36 15.37
N LEU A 135 30.06 -11.89 15.50
CA LEU A 135 29.76 -10.45 15.63
C LEU A 135 30.17 -9.91 16.99
N SER A 136 30.70 -8.70 16.99
CA SER A 136 30.96 -7.91 18.18
C SER A 136 30.31 -6.52 18.02
N PRO A 137 29.36 -6.14 18.88
CA PRO A 137 28.70 -6.99 19.88
C PRO A 137 27.94 -8.17 19.26
N ALA A 138 27.50 -9.13 20.06
CA ALA A 138 26.57 -10.18 19.62
C ALA A 138 25.28 -9.55 19.06
N PHE A 139 24.64 -10.22 18.10
CA PHE A 139 23.44 -9.66 17.45
C PHE A 139 22.38 -9.28 18.48
N ALA A 140 21.87 -8.05 18.36
CA ALA A 140 20.73 -7.55 19.09
C ALA A 140 19.88 -6.67 18.15
N LYS A 141 18.58 -6.85 18.15
CA LYS A 141 17.59 -6.28 17.22
C LYS A 141 17.76 -4.77 16.95
N TRP A 142 18.14 -4.00 17.97
CA TRP A 142 18.23 -2.54 17.91
C TRP A 142 19.67 -2.01 17.86
N THR A 143 20.67 -2.91 17.81
CA THR A 143 22.06 -2.55 17.57
C THR A 143 22.30 -2.42 16.09
N LEU A 144 22.79 -1.28 15.66
CA LEU A 144 22.94 -0.96 14.23
C LEU A 144 24.37 -1.13 13.72
N ASP A 145 25.36 -1.15 14.61
CA ASP A 145 26.76 -1.18 14.26
C ASP A 145 27.42 -2.44 14.82
N TYR A 146 28.02 -3.20 13.93
CA TYR A 146 28.70 -4.47 14.24
C TYR A 146 30.11 -4.49 13.68
N LYS A 147 30.95 -5.26 14.31
CA LYS A 147 32.30 -5.62 13.85
C LYS A 147 32.49 -7.12 13.95
N CYS A 148 33.25 -7.70 13.05
CA CYS A 148 33.78 -9.06 13.17
C CYS A 148 35.25 -9.09 12.74
N TYR A 149 35.96 -10.12 13.16
CA TYR A 149 37.37 -10.31 12.83
C TYR A 149 37.53 -11.60 12.06
N VAL A 150 38.34 -11.57 11.01
CA VAL A 150 38.69 -12.74 10.20
C VAL A 150 40.21 -12.82 10.08
N ASP A 151 40.75 -14.04 9.98
CA ASP A 151 42.15 -14.28 9.81
C ASP A 151 42.70 -13.67 8.50
N ASN A 152 43.99 -13.44 8.45
CA ASN A 152 44.65 -12.92 7.25
C ASN A 152 44.46 -13.81 6.01
N SER A 153 44.34 -15.12 6.17
CA SER A 153 44.07 -16.07 5.09
C SER A 153 42.68 -15.94 4.47
N VAL A 154 41.73 -15.31 5.16
CA VAL A 154 40.32 -15.15 4.70
C VAL A 154 40.21 -13.96 3.77
N THR A 155 39.97 -14.20 2.51
CA THR A 155 39.83 -13.17 1.46
C THR A 155 38.37 -12.88 1.08
N SER A 156 37.44 -13.72 1.51
CA SER A 156 36.00 -13.53 1.28
C SER A 156 35.19 -14.13 2.42
N VAL A 157 34.01 -13.56 2.68
CA VAL A 157 33.05 -14.07 3.66
C VAL A 157 31.63 -14.05 3.08
N ASN A 158 30.82 -15.01 3.52
CA ASN A 158 29.39 -14.95 3.26
C ASN A 158 28.69 -14.16 4.39
N VAL A 159 27.97 -13.12 4.04
CA VAL A 159 27.14 -12.35 4.97
C VAL A 159 25.68 -12.71 4.69
N ALA A 160 24.96 -13.15 5.72
CA ALA A 160 23.53 -13.45 5.65
C ALA A 160 22.78 -12.67 6.72
N ALA A 161 21.59 -12.20 6.38
CA ALA A 161 20.72 -11.52 7.32
C ALA A 161 19.25 -11.83 7.03
N ALA A 162 18.42 -11.84 8.06
CA ALA A 162 17.01 -12.13 7.93
C ALA A 162 16.17 -11.00 8.55
N SER A 163 15.09 -10.60 7.87
CA SER A 163 14.11 -9.64 8.38
C SER A 163 13.27 -10.25 9.50
N SER A 164 12.86 -9.44 10.49
CA SER A 164 11.98 -9.85 11.60
C SER A 164 10.55 -10.18 11.15
N GLN A 165 10.06 -9.54 10.08
CA GLN A 165 8.65 -9.61 9.66
C GLN A 165 8.48 -10.09 8.20
N GLY A 166 9.46 -10.83 7.67
CA GLY A 166 9.40 -11.37 6.31
C GLY A 166 9.55 -10.31 5.21
N GLY A 167 10.08 -9.15 5.56
CA GLY A 167 10.42 -8.10 4.61
C GLY A 167 11.68 -8.44 3.80
N ARG A 168 12.07 -7.54 2.89
CA ARG A 168 13.23 -7.69 2.01
C ARG A 168 14.52 -7.26 2.72
N VAL A 169 15.63 -7.94 2.44
CA VAL A 169 16.97 -7.55 2.90
C VAL A 169 17.89 -7.35 1.70
N GLU A 170 18.67 -6.28 1.73
CA GLU A 170 19.73 -5.98 0.76
C GLU A 170 21.06 -5.87 1.49
N ILE A 171 22.10 -6.48 0.94
CA ILE A 171 23.47 -6.45 1.46
C ILE A 171 24.34 -5.82 0.39
N ALA A 172 25.05 -4.75 0.75
CA ALA A 172 25.93 -4.02 -0.14
C ALA A 172 27.26 -3.70 0.57
N GLY A 173 28.35 -3.81 -0.15
CA GLY A 173 29.68 -3.54 0.37
C GLY A 173 30.68 -4.63 0.02
N ASN A 174 31.84 -4.60 0.70
CA ASN A 174 32.95 -5.48 0.37
C ASN A 174 32.89 -6.79 1.18
N THR A 175 32.46 -7.87 0.54
CA THR A 175 32.42 -9.23 1.07
C THR A 175 33.43 -10.16 0.38
N ASP A 176 33.92 -9.76 -0.79
CA ASP A 176 34.90 -10.47 -1.60
C ASP A 176 36.15 -9.65 -1.77
N ASN A 177 37.31 -10.30 -1.92
CA ASN A 177 38.61 -9.64 -2.01
C ASN A 177 38.85 -8.67 -0.84
N LEU A 178 38.59 -9.14 0.38
CA LEU A 178 38.78 -8.34 1.60
C LEU A 178 40.21 -7.75 1.67
N ALA A 179 40.30 -6.45 1.83
CA ALA A 179 41.58 -5.79 2.16
C ALA A 179 41.97 -6.12 3.59
N VAL A 180 43.26 -6.11 3.89
CA VAL A 180 43.74 -6.15 5.27
C VAL A 180 43.24 -4.89 5.98
N GLY A 181 42.73 -5.04 7.20
CA GLY A 181 42.08 -3.97 7.95
C GLY A 181 40.56 -3.94 7.73
N ASN A 182 39.99 -2.74 7.64
CA ASN A 182 38.51 -2.54 7.63
C ASN A 182 37.88 -2.78 6.26
N ASN A 183 36.80 -3.57 6.22
CA ASN A 183 35.94 -3.76 5.08
C ASN A 183 34.52 -3.49 5.53
N TYR A 184 33.82 -2.54 4.87
CA TYR A 184 32.51 -2.09 5.30
C TYR A 184 31.42 -2.70 4.45
N VAL A 185 30.40 -3.19 5.13
CA VAL A 185 29.17 -3.74 4.54
C VAL A 185 27.98 -3.02 5.17
N THR A 186 27.01 -2.64 4.34
CA THR A 186 25.72 -2.10 4.77
C THR A 186 24.64 -3.13 4.49
N ILE A 187 23.85 -3.45 5.50
CA ILE A 187 22.70 -4.32 5.41
C ILE A 187 21.44 -3.46 5.55
N THR A 188 20.63 -3.37 4.51
CA THR A 188 19.36 -2.62 4.53
C THR A 188 18.21 -3.60 4.64
N SER A 189 17.47 -3.52 5.72
CA SER A 189 16.24 -4.27 5.93
C SER A 189 15.03 -3.41 5.61
N TYR A 190 14.09 -3.94 4.86
CA TYR A 190 12.83 -3.27 4.51
C TYR A 190 11.68 -4.00 5.18
N ALA A 191 10.84 -3.27 5.87
CA ALA A 191 9.57 -3.77 6.40
C ALA A 191 8.57 -4.07 5.26
N PRO A 192 7.53 -4.88 5.48
CA PRO A 192 6.46 -5.13 4.51
C PRO A 192 5.77 -3.87 3.99
N ASN A 193 5.70 -2.77 4.76
CA ASN A 193 5.16 -1.48 4.32
C ASN A 193 6.17 -0.58 3.57
N GLY A 194 7.41 -1.06 3.35
CA GLY A 194 8.48 -0.33 2.65
C GLY A 194 9.38 0.54 3.54
N LYS A 195 9.09 0.66 4.84
CA LYS A 195 9.98 1.35 5.78
C LYS A 195 11.34 0.63 5.85
N ALA A 196 12.44 1.37 5.94
CA ALA A 196 13.77 0.79 5.91
C ALA A 196 14.57 1.08 7.17
N MET A 197 15.47 0.15 7.54
CA MET A 197 16.47 0.28 8.59
C MET A 197 17.81 -0.21 8.07
N LYS A 198 18.89 0.51 8.42
CA LYS A 198 20.25 0.18 7.99
C LYS A 198 21.08 -0.30 9.17
N TYR A 199 21.85 -1.35 8.93
CA TYR A 199 22.85 -1.92 9.83
C TYR A 199 24.22 -1.83 9.16
N ASN A 200 25.22 -1.46 9.91
CA ASN A 200 26.60 -1.35 9.45
C ASN A 200 27.41 -2.52 10.01
N LEU A 201 28.16 -3.19 9.16
CA LEU A 201 29.05 -4.27 9.54
C LEU A 201 30.45 -3.93 9.07
N ASN A 202 31.43 -3.93 10.00
CA ASN A 202 32.84 -3.80 9.70
C ASN A 202 33.50 -5.18 9.82
N ILE A 203 33.93 -5.75 8.70
CA ILE A 203 34.71 -6.99 8.65
C ILE A 203 36.21 -6.60 8.70
N PHE A 204 36.86 -6.86 9.84
CA PHE A 204 38.27 -6.55 10.01
C PHE A 204 39.11 -7.77 9.70
N ARG A 205 39.85 -7.72 8.58
CA ARG A 205 40.84 -8.76 8.22
C ARG A 205 42.14 -8.48 8.91
N LEU A 206 42.66 -9.45 9.67
CA LEU A 206 43.87 -9.35 10.44
C LEU A 206 45.14 -9.17 9.55
N GLU A 207 46.14 -8.55 10.07
CA GLU A 207 47.47 -8.49 9.46
C GLU A 207 48.08 -9.90 9.33
N PRO A 208 48.98 -10.12 8.36
CA PRO A 208 49.72 -11.37 8.31
C PRO A 208 50.51 -11.58 9.61
N PRO A 209 50.67 -12.84 10.04
CA PRO A 209 51.59 -13.10 11.18
C PRO A 209 52.95 -12.52 10.89
N THR A 210 53.51 -11.77 11.85
CA THR A 210 54.91 -11.40 11.78
C THR A 210 55.76 -12.61 12.15
N ASP A 211 56.67 -13.03 11.27
CA ASP A 211 57.66 -14.05 11.63
C ASP A 211 58.42 -13.58 12.86
N PRO A 212 58.58 -14.44 13.87
CA PRO A 212 59.47 -14.09 15.00
C PRO A 212 60.89 -13.90 14.46
N PRO A 213 61.66 -12.93 15.02
CA PRO A 213 63.04 -12.66 14.63
C PRO A 213 63.96 -13.86 14.88
#